data_587ea41a0b39982d681d396c8a9c4719
#
_entry.id   587ea41a0b39982d681d396c8a9c4719
#
_cell.length_a   1.000
_cell.length_b   1.000
_cell.length_c   1.000
_cell.angle_alpha   90.00
_cell.angle_beta   90.00
_cell.angle_gamma   90.00
#
_symmetry.space_group_name_H-M   'P 1'
#
loop_
_entity.id
_entity.type
_entity.pdbx_description
1 polymer ?
#
loop_
_entity_poly.entity_id
_entity_poly.type
_entity_poly.pdbx_seq_one_letter_code
_entity_poly.pdbx_strand_id
1 'polypeptide(L)'
;MNSKKVVKYLFLLVLIFAACSKNEVNQYQFPKIISGQVRSSSGLPLENVRVTLTTVPNFNVVFTNQQGYYRIENVPEGKHRIKFELYGYEEQELDVPSAINGVSTVNVQLNKKVYSTPTNKPVSKGPVRIFNNRLEVDFDGDGIYVSFFVKGVAFSPTPIGNRPITPKMEERSIQFLKDLNVNTIRTYSGASSSLLEKLAMQGIYCVLGFWVDYNTDLSKPDNREKIKQDFIRFVYQYKDNPGLLMWNLGNEQNYQNGNNQYWYSLAQELALIAYNIEGEKYHPVVINNGEIFNIGNPAMLADDNSLTYIDVWGINLYNYNLASRINQIRNKTIKPVLITEFGIDALDNRTKQEYETTQAVFDSLNWQQILSVADICLGGTVFEFTDEWWKDKDPWNHDYGGYPTNQHPDGYSNEEWWGLIRVLPDSDNDGLDEWIPREVYYMFKRNWKQ
;
A
#
# COMPACT_ATOMS: atom_id res chain seq x y z
N MET A 1 -76.10 -81.30 -3.13
CA MET A 1 -75.10 -80.96 -2.07
C MET A 1 -74.08 -80.04 -2.70
N ASN A 2 -74.10 -78.87 -2.18
CA ASN A 2 -73.18 -77.77 -2.24
C ASN A 2 -72.35 -77.48 -3.52
N SER A 3 -72.86 -76.49 -4.27
CA SER A 3 -72.18 -75.68 -5.25
C SER A 3 -71.64 -74.44 -4.63
N LYS A 4 -70.38 -74.21 -4.66
CA LYS A 4 -69.80 -72.91 -4.30
C LYS A 4 -69.56 -72.10 -5.58
N LYS A 5 -70.32 -71.00 -5.68
CA LYS A 5 -70.07 -69.95 -6.69
C LYS A 5 -68.81 -69.23 -6.39
N VAL A 6 -67.87 -69.20 -7.31
CA VAL A 6 -66.70 -68.38 -7.30
C VAL A 6 -66.99 -67.09 -8.07
N VAL A 7 -67.13 -66.01 -7.39
CA VAL A 7 -67.25 -64.68 -7.99
C VAL A 7 -65.84 -64.13 -8.33
N LYS A 8 -65.54 -64.06 -9.64
CA LYS A 8 -64.33 -63.42 -10.14
C LYS A 8 -64.52 -61.88 -10.04
N TYR A 9 -63.81 -61.24 -9.09
CA TYR A 9 -63.63 -59.80 -9.15
C TYR A 9 -62.51 -59.47 -10.12
N LEU A 10 -62.89 -58.80 -11.21
CA LEU A 10 -62.00 -58.22 -12.19
C LEU A 10 -61.45 -56.92 -11.58
N PHE A 11 -60.25 -56.91 -11.04
CA PHE A 11 -59.60 -55.70 -10.66
C PHE A 11 -59.06 -54.97 -11.91
N LEU A 12 -59.76 -53.91 -12.32
CA LEU A 12 -59.30 -53.03 -13.36
C LEU A 12 -58.21 -52.11 -12.72
N LEU A 13 -56.97 -52.49 -12.95
CA LEU A 13 -55.83 -51.67 -12.54
C LEU A 13 -55.74 -50.48 -13.49
N VAL A 14 -56.32 -49.34 -13.12
CA VAL A 14 -56.09 -48.05 -13.81
C VAL A 14 -54.70 -47.56 -13.38
N LEU A 15 -53.71 -47.84 -14.21
CA LEU A 15 -52.41 -47.20 -14.12
C LEU A 15 -52.59 -45.69 -14.46
N ILE A 16 -52.82 -44.86 -13.45
CA ILE A 16 -52.66 -43.43 -13.56
C ILE A 16 -51.12 -43.20 -13.68
N PHE A 17 -50.66 -43.02 -14.91
CA PHE A 17 -49.37 -42.35 -15.14
C PHE A 17 -49.54 -40.92 -14.69
N ALA A 18 -49.28 -40.62 -13.42
CA ALA A 18 -48.96 -39.29 -12.98
C ALA A 18 -47.65 -38.94 -13.68
N ALA A 19 -47.75 -38.22 -14.80
CA ALA A 19 -46.63 -37.49 -15.34
C ALA A 19 -46.24 -36.46 -14.26
N CYS A 20 -45.32 -36.87 -13.35
CA CYS A 20 -44.60 -35.97 -12.54
C CYS A 20 -43.73 -35.16 -13.51
N SER A 21 -44.27 -34.05 -13.98
CA SER A 21 -43.40 -32.97 -14.50
C SER A 21 -42.49 -32.62 -13.34
N LYS A 22 -41.29 -33.16 -13.36
CA LYS A 22 -40.19 -32.59 -12.57
C LYS A 22 -40.08 -31.15 -13.02
N ASN A 23 -40.71 -30.24 -12.30
CA ASN A 23 -40.22 -28.88 -12.25
C ASN A 23 -38.78 -29.03 -11.72
N GLU A 24 -37.81 -29.16 -12.62
CA GLU A 24 -36.45 -28.93 -12.29
C GLU A 24 -36.41 -27.44 -11.85
N VAL A 25 -36.54 -27.23 -10.54
CA VAL A 25 -36.10 -26.02 -9.93
C VAL A 25 -34.63 -25.97 -10.28
N ASN A 26 -34.28 -25.12 -11.25
CA ASN A 26 -32.90 -24.88 -11.63
C ASN A 26 -32.16 -24.43 -10.38
N GLN A 27 -31.62 -25.40 -9.64
CA GLN A 27 -30.87 -25.11 -8.42
C GLN A 27 -29.59 -24.38 -8.84
N TYR A 28 -29.38 -23.19 -8.29
CA TYR A 28 -28.19 -22.42 -8.56
C TYR A 28 -26.94 -23.26 -8.28
N GLN A 29 -26.06 -23.42 -9.28
CA GLN A 29 -24.78 -24.11 -9.14
C GLN A 29 -23.69 -23.10 -8.85
N PHE A 30 -23.01 -23.26 -7.72
CA PHE A 30 -21.93 -22.38 -7.32
C PHE A 30 -20.70 -22.56 -8.22
N PRO A 31 -20.10 -21.47 -8.71
CA PRO A 31 -18.90 -21.53 -9.51
C PRO A 31 -17.67 -21.87 -8.65
N LYS A 32 -16.75 -22.62 -9.23
CA LYS A 32 -15.36 -22.74 -8.75
C LYS A 32 -14.44 -21.80 -9.50
N ILE A 33 -14.85 -21.40 -10.68
CA ILE A 33 -14.14 -20.49 -11.58
C ILE A 33 -15.15 -19.50 -12.13
N ILE A 34 -14.75 -18.22 -12.15
CA ILE A 34 -15.45 -17.16 -12.86
C ILE A 34 -14.50 -16.60 -13.91
N SER A 35 -14.94 -16.47 -15.14
CA SER A 35 -14.13 -15.92 -16.23
C SER A 35 -14.98 -15.12 -17.19
N GLY A 36 -14.34 -14.33 -18.04
CA GLY A 36 -15.06 -13.55 -19.04
C GLY A 36 -14.18 -12.55 -19.76
N GLN A 37 -14.80 -11.66 -20.50
CA GLN A 37 -14.15 -10.62 -21.25
C GLN A 37 -14.80 -9.27 -20.96
N VAL A 38 -13.95 -8.26 -20.77
CA VAL A 38 -14.38 -6.87 -20.60
C VAL A 38 -14.03 -6.07 -21.85
N ARG A 39 -15.02 -5.33 -22.35
CA ARG A 39 -14.91 -4.48 -23.54
C ARG A 39 -15.42 -3.07 -23.25
N SER A 40 -14.98 -2.11 -24.04
CA SER A 40 -15.62 -0.79 -24.08
C SER A 40 -16.99 -0.88 -24.77
N SER A 41 -17.81 0.15 -24.61
CA SER A 41 -19.05 0.32 -25.37
C SER A 41 -18.87 0.35 -26.89
N SER A 42 -17.66 0.68 -27.38
CA SER A 42 -17.27 0.57 -28.80
C SER A 42 -16.80 -0.84 -29.21
N GLY A 43 -16.81 -1.82 -28.30
CA GLY A 43 -16.43 -3.20 -28.56
C GLY A 43 -14.94 -3.52 -28.45
N LEU A 44 -14.08 -2.53 -28.16
CA LEU A 44 -12.63 -2.76 -27.98
C LEU A 44 -12.36 -3.47 -26.65
N PRO A 45 -11.43 -4.45 -26.61
CA PRO A 45 -11.04 -5.08 -25.36
C PRO A 45 -10.42 -4.07 -24.41
N LEU A 46 -10.69 -4.21 -23.10
CA LEU A 46 -10.14 -3.35 -22.06
C LEU A 46 -9.16 -4.13 -21.20
N GLU A 47 -7.90 -3.73 -21.26
CA GLU A 47 -6.82 -4.23 -20.42
C GLU A 47 -6.81 -3.53 -19.06
N ASN A 48 -6.26 -4.21 -18.04
CA ASN A 48 -6.09 -3.68 -16.68
C ASN A 48 -7.40 -3.29 -15.97
N VAL A 49 -8.54 -3.84 -16.38
CA VAL A 49 -9.78 -3.71 -15.61
C VAL A 49 -9.62 -4.50 -14.31
N ARG A 50 -9.78 -3.83 -13.18
CA ARG A 50 -9.84 -4.47 -11.86
C ARG A 50 -11.13 -5.25 -11.74
N VAL A 51 -11.02 -6.52 -11.35
CA VAL A 51 -12.16 -7.43 -11.18
C VAL A 51 -12.11 -8.02 -9.78
N THR A 52 -13.19 -7.86 -9.00
CA THR A 52 -13.29 -8.31 -7.62
C THR A 52 -14.62 -8.98 -7.33
N LEU A 53 -14.66 -9.85 -6.32
CA LEU A 53 -15.90 -10.38 -5.74
C LEU A 53 -16.26 -9.53 -4.51
N THR A 54 -17.32 -8.74 -4.63
CA THR A 54 -17.76 -7.83 -3.54
C THR A 54 -18.42 -8.55 -2.37
N THR A 55 -18.81 -9.80 -2.57
CA THR A 55 -19.43 -10.66 -1.54
C THR A 55 -18.41 -11.45 -0.71
N VAL A 56 -17.13 -11.40 -1.06
CA VAL A 56 -16.06 -12.10 -0.34
C VAL A 56 -15.05 -11.05 0.14
N PRO A 57 -15.02 -10.74 1.45
CA PRO A 57 -14.04 -9.81 1.99
C PRO A 57 -12.61 -10.25 1.66
N ASN A 58 -11.76 -9.32 1.31
CA ASN A 58 -10.33 -9.52 1.03
C ASN A 58 -10.04 -10.58 -0.04
N PHE A 59 -10.96 -10.79 -0.98
CA PHE A 59 -10.71 -11.70 -2.09
C PHE A 59 -9.67 -11.10 -3.06
N ASN A 60 -8.78 -11.97 -3.57
CA ASN A 60 -7.72 -11.53 -4.48
C ASN A 60 -8.26 -10.75 -5.67
N VAL A 61 -7.69 -9.57 -5.90
CA VAL A 61 -7.96 -8.75 -7.08
C VAL A 61 -7.32 -9.43 -8.29
N VAL A 62 -8.07 -9.53 -9.39
CA VAL A 62 -7.52 -9.92 -10.70
C VAL A 62 -7.67 -8.76 -11.69
N PHE A 63 -6.82 -8.74 -12.72
CA PHE A 63 -6.88 -7.75 -13.78
C PHE A 63 -7.06 -8.42 -15.14
N THR A 64 -7.77 -7.74 -16.05
CA THR A 64 -7.87 -8.20 -17.43
C THR A 64 -6.55 -8.05 -18.15
N ASN A 65 -6.29 -8.99 -19.08
CA ASN A 65 -5.13 -8.93 -19.99
C ASN A 65 -5.39 -8.00 -21.20
N GLN A 66 -4.42 -7.89 -22.12
CA GLN A 66 -4.51 -7.08 -23.34
C GLN A 66 -5.73 -7.40 -24.24
N GLN A 67 -6.22 -8.62 -24.19
CA GLN A 67 -7.41 -9.05 -24.91
C GLN A 67 -8.71 -8.85 -24.11
N GLY A 68 -8.62 -8.23 -22.92
CA GLY A 68 -9.72 -7.98 -22.03
C GLY A 68 -10.21 -9.19 -21.23
N TYR A 69 -9.51 -10.34 -21.27
CA TYR A 69 -9.90 -11.54 -20.54
C TYR A 69 -9.43 -11.51 -19.08
N TYR A 70 -10.27 -12.06 -18.21
CA TYR A 70 -9.95 -12.30 -16.80
C TYR A 70 -10.37 -13.72 -16.38
N ARG A 71 -9.79 -14.21 -15.28
CA ARG A 71 -10.13 -15.49 -14.66
C ARG A 71 -9.90 -15.43 -13.15
N ILE A 72 -10.92 -15.79 -12.40
CA ILE A 72 -10.90 -15.95 -10.94
C ILE A 72 -11.01 -17.44 -10.64
N GLU A 73 -10.08 -17.98 -9.86
CA GLU A 73 -10.05 -19.37 -9.44
C GLU A 73 -10.29 -19.51 -7.94
N ASN A 74 -10.58 -20.72 -7.47
CA ASN A 74 -10.83 -21.02 -6.06
C ASN A 74 -11.96 -20.16 -5.46
N VAL A 75 -13.03 -19.94 -6.24
CA VAL A 75 -14.19 -19.17 -5.80
C VAL A 75 -14.87 -19.93 -4.66
N PRO A 76 -15.09 -19.30 -3.48
CA PRO A 76 -15.83 -19.93 -2.37
C PRO A 76 -17.25 -20.33 -2.78
N GLU A 77 -17.83 -21.31 -2.07
CA GLU A 77 -19.25 -21.63 -2.28
C GLU A 77 -20.14 -20.45 -1.85
N GLY A 78 -21.09 -20.11 -2.71
CA GLY A 78 -22.03 -19.03 -2.44
C GLY A 78 -22.53 -18.35 -3.71
N LYS A 79 -23.47 -17.45 -3.52
CA LYS A 79 -23.87 -16.50 -4.56
C LYS A 79 -22.94 -15.29 -4.48
N HIS A 80 -22.42 -14.88 -5.61
CA HIS A 80 -21.44 -13.79 -5.68
C HIS A 80 -21.94 -12.64 -6.54
N ARG A 81 -21.44 -11.44 -6.20
CA ARG A 81 -21.45 -10.27 -7.06
C ARG A 81 -20.02 -9.96 -7.48
N ILE A 82 -19.86 -9.58 -8.73
CA ILE A 82 -18.57 -9.28 -9.36
C ILE A 82 -18.57 -7.83 -9.82
N LYS A 83 -17.52 -7.09 -9.43
CA LYS A 83 -17.34 -5.68 -9.75
C LYS A 83 -16.20 -5.49 -10.74
N PHE A 84 -16.42 -4.59 -11.70
CA PHE A 84 -15.46 -4.20 -12.74
C PHE A 84 -15.17 -2.70 -12.63
N GLU A 85 -13.90 -2.35 -12.51
CA GLU A 85 -13.44 -0.98 -12.33
C GLU A 85 -12.25 -0.70 -13.25
N LEU A 86 -12.32 0.43 -13.98
CA LEU A 86 -11.20 0.94 -14.80
C LEU A 86 -11.25 2.47 -14.80
N TYR A 87 -10.09 3.10 -14.60
CA TYR A 87 -9.98 4.56 -14.68
C TYR A 87 -10.43 5.07 -16.05
N GLY A 88 -11.27 6.09 -16.08
CA GLY A 88 -11.88 6.62 -17.30
C GLY A 88 -13.14 5.89 -17.74
N TYR A 89 -13.62 4.92 -16.96
CA TYR A 89 -14.87 4.18 -17.24
C TYR A 89 -15.80 4.17 -16.03
N GLU A 90 -17.10 3.99 -16.29
CA GLU A 90 -18.09 3.76 -15.24
C GLU A 90 -17.94 2.35 -14.69
N GLU A 91 -17.91 2.21 -13.37
CA GLU A 91 -17.89 0.90 -12.74
C GLU A 91 -19.18 0.13 -12.96
N GLN A 92 -19.08 -1.19 -13.04
CA GLN A 92 -20.24 -2.08 -13.08
C GLN A 92 -20.12 -3.18 -12.06
N GLU A 93 -21.24 -3.51 -11.44
CA GLU A 93 -21.37 -4.63 -10.53
C GLU A 93 -22.53 -5.52 -10.96
N LEU A 94 -22.26 -6.81 -11.14
CA LEU A 94 -23.20 -7.78 -11.68
C LEU A 94 -23.32 -9.00 -10.75
N ASP A 95 -24.49 -9.65 -10.76
CA ASP A 95 -24.65 -10.96 -10.15
C ASP A 95 -23.93 -12.03 -11.00
N VAL A 96 -23.20 -12.93 -10.34
CA VAL A 96 -22.56 -14.05 -11.01
C VAL A 96 -23.61 -15.12 -11.36
N PRO A 97 -23.76 -15.50 -12.64
CA PRO A 97 -24.75 -16.50 -13.05
C PRO A 97 -24.40 -17.89 -12.51
N SER A 98 -25.42 -18.78 -12.51
CA SER A 98 -25.21 -20.19 -12.16
C SER A 98 -24.11 -20.83 -13.02
N ALA A 99 -23.27 -21.63 -12.39
CA ALA A 99 -22.19 -22.31 -13.08
C ALA A 99 -22.68 -23.45 -13.99
N ILE A 100 -21.97 -23.64 -15.11
CA ILE A 100 -22.07 -24.81 -15.95
C ILE A 100 -20.73 -25.54 -15.83
N ASN A 101 -20.72 -26.77 -15.36
CA ASN A 101 -19.53 -27.55 -15.10
C ASN A 101 -18.52 -26.87 -14.18
N GLY A 102 -19.02 -26.13 -13.18
CA GLY A 102 -18.21 -25.40 -12.20
C GLY A 102 -17.64 -24.07 -12.70
N VAL A 103 -18.00 -23.61 -13.89
CA VAL A 103 -17.55 -22.33 -14.46
C VAL A 103 -18.73 -21.40 -14.69
N SER A 104 -18.63 -20.15 -14.22
CA SER A 104 -19.53 -19.05 -14.61
C SER A 104 -18.80 -18.10 -15.55
N THR A 105 -19.51 -17.66 -16.61
CA THR A 105 -18.98 -16.69 -17.57
C THR A 105 -19.71 -15.36 -17.41
N VAL A 106 -18.95 -14.27 -17.16
CA VAL A 106 -19.49 -12.92 -17.07
C VAL A 106 -18.72 -12.02 -18.04
N ASN A 107 -19.38 -11.65 -19.12
CA ASN A 107 -18.84 -10.65 -20.07
C ASN A 107 -19.51 -9.30 -19.78
N VAL A 108 -18.72 -8.22 -19.88
CA VAL A 108 -19.23 -6.88 -19.58
C VAL A 108 -18.74 -5.84 -20.58
N GLN A 109 -19.53 -4.79 -20.79
CA GLN A 109 -19.12 -3.60 -21.53
C GLN A 109 -19.14 -2.41 -20.58
N LEU A 110 -18.04 -1.65 -20.54
CA LEU A 110 -17.92 -0.44 -19.73
C LEU A 110 -18.07 0.81 -20.62
N ASN A 111 -18.81 1.79 -20.10
CA ASN A 111 -18.95 3.11 -20.70
C ASN A 111 -17.85 4.04 -20.23
N LYS A 112 -17.43 4.99 -21.08
CA LYS A 112 -16.49 6.04 -20.65
C LYS A 112 -17.13 6.92 -19.58
N LYS A 113 -16.32 7.26 -18.57
CA LYS A 113 -16.65 8.19 -17.49
C LYS A 113 -15.92 9.50 -17.68
N VAL A 114 -16.64 10.60 -17.51
CA VAL A 114 -16.06 11.95 -17.42
C VAL A 114 -16.00 12.32 -15.95
N TYR A 115 -14.81 12.61 -15.46
CA TYR A 115 -14.65 13.08 -14.09
C TYR A 115 -14.94 14.58 -13.99
N SER A 116 -15.71 14.96 -12.99
CA SER A 116 -15.78 16.36 -12.58
C SER A 116 -14.72 16.61 -11.51
N THR A 117 -13.68 17.35 -11.86
CA THR A 117 -12.61 17.71 -10.93
C THR A 117 -13.07 18.88 -10.08
N PRO A 118 -13.25 18.74 -8.76
CA PRO A 118 -13.60 19.88 -7.91
C PRO A 118 -12.44 20.89 -7.90
N THR A 119 -12.78 22.18 -7.90
CA THR A 119 -11.78 23.25 -7.79
C THR A 119 -11.02 23.22 -6.47
N ASN A 120 -11.69 22.77 -5.41
CA ASN A 120 -11.10 22.54 -4.09
C ASN A 120 -11.33 21.08 -3.71
N LYS A 121 -10.26 20.36 -3.38
CA LYS A 121 -10.32 19.00 -2.88
C LYS A 121 -11.04 19.00 -1.51
N PRO A 122 -12.17 18.29 -1.35
CA PRO A 122 -12.84 18.20 -0.05
C PRO A 122 -12.02 17.36 0.92
N VAL A 123 -12.27 17.51 2.22
CA VAL A 123 -11.70 16.61 3.25
C VAL A 123 -12.24 15.20 3.03
N SER A 124 -11.35 14.19 3.13
CA SER A 124 -11.73 12.80 2.94
C SER A 124 -12.78 12.35 3.98
N LYS A 125 -13.75 11.55 3.51
CA LYS A 125 -14.71 10.80 4.31
C LYS A 125 -14.33 9.32 4.46
N GLY A 126 -13.12 8.97 4.04
CA GLY A 126 -12.56 7.63 4.14
C GLY A 126 -12.00 7.34 5.54
N PRO A 127 -11.41 6.15 5.74
CA PRO A 127 -10.88 5.75 7.05
C PRO A 127 -9.71 6.60 7.53
N VAL A 128 -9.11 7.39 6.64
CA VAL A 128 -7.96 8.25 6.92
C VAL A 128 -8.19 9.62 6.31
N ARG A 129 -7.89 10.68 7.05
CA ARG A 129 -7.99 12.04 6.53
C ARG A 129 -6.93 12.98 7.11
N ILE A 130 -6.63 14.04 6.37
CA ILE A 130 -5.91 15.21 6.89
C ILE A 130 -6.96 16.27 7.24
N PHE A 131 -6.99 16.67 8.50
CA PHE A 131 -7.90 17.69 8.98
C PHE A 131 -7.21 18.61 9.98
N ASN A 132 -7.23 19.94 9.73
CA ASN A 132 -6.56 20.94 10.57
C ASN A 132 -5.08 20.59 10.85
N ASN A 133 -4.33 20.22 9.82
CA ASN A 133 -2.92 19.79 9.89
C ASN A 133 -2.67 18.57 10.79
N ARG A 134 -3.68 17.74 11.02
CA ARG A 134 -3.58 16.49 11.75
C ARG A 134 -3.95 15.32 10.86
N LEU A 135 -3.30 14.23 11.09
CA LEU A 135 -3.73 12.94 10.58
C LEU A 135 -4.77 12.37 11.54
N GLU A 136 -5.94 12.07 11.01
CA GLU A 136 -7.04 11.48 11.77
C GLU A 136 -7.52 10.19 11.10
N VAL A 137 -7.92 9.22 11.91
CA VAL A 137 -8.33 7.89 11.45
C VAL A 137 -9.66 7.46 12.07
N ASP A 138 -10.42 6.71 11.30
CA ASP A 138 -11.67 6.03 11.66
C ASP A 138 -11.61 4.61 11.06
N PHE A 139 -10.82 3.73 11.69
CA PHE A 139 -10.59 2.39 11.14
C PHE A 139 -11.71 1.39 11.46
N ASP A 140 -12.54 1.65 12.46
CA ASP A 140 -13.70 0.83 12.80
C ASP A 140 -14.99 1.28 12.07
N GLY A 141 -14.93 2.45 11.41
CA GLY A 141 -16.01 2.97 10.58
C GLY A 141 -17.22 3.47 11.37
N ASP A 142 -17.02 3.85 12.64
CA ASP A 142 -18.10 4.37 13.50
C ASP A 142 -18.41 5.86 13.26
N GLY A 143 -17.62 6.54 12.43
CA GLY A 143 -17.72 7.96 12.10
C GLY A 143 -16.98 8.87 13.08
N ILE A 144 -16.29 8.32 14.09
CA ILE A 144 -15.52 9.08 15.07
C ILE A 144 -14.04 9.03 14.72
N TYR A 145 -13.53 10.16 14.27
CA TYR A 145 -12.12 10.27 13.93
C TYR A 145 -11.27 10.56 15.17
N VAL A 146 -10.19 9.80 15.30
CA VAL A 146 -9.19 10.00 16.36
C VAL A 146 -7.86 10.47 15.77
N SER A 147 -7.13 11.30 16.51
CA SER A 147 -5.81 11.76 16.07
C SER A 147 -4.82 10.61 16.01
N PHE A 148 -4.07 10.52 14.92
CA PHE A 148 -3.08 9.49 14.68
C PHE A 148 -1.70 10.13 14.47
N PHE A 149 -0.78 9.91 15.40
CA PHE A 149 0.59 10.39 15.28
C PHE A 149 1.50 9.25 14.83
N VAL A 150 2.19 9.42 13.71
CA VAL A 150 3.01 8.37 13.08
C VAL A 150 4.23 8.07 13.96
N LYS A 151 4.30 6.83 14.45
CA LYS A 151 5.43 6.21 15.15
C LYS A 151 5.88 5.05 14.28
N GLY A 152 6.78 5.30 13.34
CA GLY A 152 7.02 4.37 12.25
C GLY A 152 8.48 4.06 11.97
N VAL A 153 8.66 3.07 11.09
CA VAL A 153 9.96 2.68 10.54
C VAL A 153 9.91 2.64 9.02
N ALA A 154 10.99 3.03 8.35
CA ALA A 154 11.23 2.69 6.95
C ALA A 154 11.42 1.17 6.87
N PHE A 155 10.62 0.50 6.02
CA PHE A 155 10.45 -0.94 6.04
C PHE A 155 10.77 -1.55 4.68
N SER A 156 11.90 -2.17 4.59
CA SER A 156 12.38 -2.84 3.39
C SER A 156 13.31 -4.01 3.77
N PRO A 157 12.87 -4.90 4.70
CA PRO A 157 13.72 -5.97 5.22
C PRO A 157 14.10 -6.93 4.08
N THR A 158 15.38 -6.95 3.73
CA THR A 158 15.92 -7.76 2.66
C THR A 158 16.88 -8.81 3.24
N PRO A 159 16.67 -10.10 2.99
CA PRO A 159 17.59 -11.15 3.42
C PRO A 159 18.98 -10.99 2.80
N ILE A 160 20.03 -11.41 3.52
CA ILE A 160 21.39 -11.44 3.00
C ILE A 160 21.42 -12.16 1.65
N GLY A 161 22.15 -11.61 0.67
CA GLY A 161 22.20 -12.15 -0.70
C GLY A 161 20.95 -11.91 -1.53
N ASN A 162 20.09 -10.96 -1.15
CA ASN A 162 18.83 -10.64 -1.86
C ASN A 162 17.92 -11.86 -2.06
N ARG A 163 17.93 -12.77 -1.11
CA ARG A 163 17.05 -13.96 -1.16
C ARG A 163 15.59 -13.53 -1.10
N PRO A 164 14.67 -14.32 -1.68
CA PRO A 164 13.23 -14.01 -1.60
C PRO A 164 12.74 -13.92 -0.16
N ILE A 165 11.88 -12.96 0.11
CA ILE A 165 11.17 -12.85 1.39
C ILE A 165 10.21 -14.03 1.54
N THR A 166 10.30 -14.73 2.66
CA THR A 166 9.46 -15.90 2.96
C THR A 166 8.31 -15.54 3.90
N PRO A 167 7.20 -16.32 3.92
CA PRO A 167 6.14 -16.10 4.91
C PRO A 167 6.63 -16.11 6.36
N LYS A 168 7.64 -16.96 6.69
CA LYS A 168 8.26 -17.02 8.01
C LYS A 168 8.97 -15.72 8.37
N MET A 169 9.63 -15.09 7.39
CA MET A 169 10.27 -13.79 7.56
C MET A 169 9.23 -12.66 7.74
N GLU A 170 8.14 -12.67 6.97
CA GLU A 170 7.03 -11.72 7.17
C GLU A 170 6.45 -11.84 8.60
N GLU A 171 6.19 -13.04 9.08
CA GLU A 171 5.68 -13.28 10.42
C GLU A 171 6.63 -12.76 11.50
N ARG A 172 7.94 -13.02 11.36
CA ARG A 172 8.96 -12.47 12.26
C ARG A 172 8.99 -10.94 12.23
N SER A 173 8.90 -10.34 11.04
CA SER A 173 8.84 -8.88 10.88
C SER A 173 7.67 -8.29 11.67
N ILE A 174 6.48 -8.88 11.55
CA ILE A 174 5.28 -8.45 12.28
C ILE A 174 5.49 -8.52 13.80
N GLN A 175 6.14 -9.58 14.29
CA GLN A 175 6.42 -9.72 15.72
C GLN A 175 7.36 -8.63 16.24
N PHE A 176 8.45 -8.34 15.51
CA PHE A 176 9.39 -7.28 15.87
C PHE A 176 8.76 -5.89 15.79
N LEU A 177 7.98 -5.61 14.75
CA LEU A 177 7.26 -4.34 14.61
C LEU A 177 6.28 -4.11 15.77
N LYS A 178 5.53 -5.14 16.14
CA LYS A 178 4.62 -5.11 17.29
C LYS A 178 5.38 -4.88 18.60
N ASP A 179 6.47 -5.61 18.82
CA ASP A 179 7.31 -5.49 20.02
C ASP A 179 7.95 -4.09 20.13
N LEU A 180 8.28 -3.49 19.01
CA LEU A 180 8.82 -2.12 18.90
C LEU A 180 7.78 -1.03 19.23
N ASN A 181 6.48 -1.38 19.30
CA ASN A 181 5.35 -0.45 19.47
C ASN A 181 5.16 0.56 18.31
N VAL A 182 5.53 0.20 17.09
CA VAL A 182 5.20 1.01 15.92
C VAL A 182 3.71 0.93 15.61
N ASN A 183 3.18 1.99 15.04
CA ASN A 183 1.84 2.01 14.44
C ASN A 183 1.88 2.17 12.91
N THR A 184 3.06 2.38 12.35
CA THR A 184 3.22 2.67 10.92
C THR A 184 4.49 2.04 10.37
N ILE A 185 4.40 1.47 9.18
CA ILE A 185 5.56 1.23 8.31
C ILE A 185 5.51 2.17 7.11
N ARG A 186 6.65 2.51 6.56
CA ARG A 186 6.76 3.17 5.27
C ARG A 186 7.50 2.26 4.30
N THR A 187 6.94 2.01 3.13
CA THR A 187 7.61 1.28 2.04
C THR A 187 8.02 2.22 0.90
N TYR A 188 8.95 1.77 0.06
CA TYR A 188 9.44 2.53 -1.11
C TYR A 188 8.70 2.13 -2.39
N SER A 189 8.32 0.87 -2.48
CA SER A 189 7.49 0.28 -3.51
C SER A 189 6.33 -0.45 -2.85
N GLY A 190 5.42 -1.01 -3.60
CA GLY A 190 4.33 -1.81 -3.06
C GLY A 190 4.78 -2.86 -2.02
N ALA A 191 3.83 -3.49 -1.37
CA ALA A 191 4.04 -4.58 -0.42
C ALA A 191 3.06 -5.72 -0.71
N SER A 192 3.29 -6.90 -0.12
CA SER A 192 2.32 -7.99 -0.17
C SER A 192 0.99 -7.53 0.46
N SER A 193 -0.13 -7.67 -0.26
CA SER A 193 -1.46 -7.33 0.29
C SER A 193 -1.75 -8.09 1.57
N SER A 194 -1.33 -9.36 1.64
CA SER A 194 -1.48 -10.19 2.84
C SER A 194 -0.65 -9.67 4.02
N LEU A 195 0.56 -9.16 3.78
CA LEU A 195 1.37 -8.54 4.84
C LEU A 195 0.65 -7.30 5.40
N LEU A 196 0.14 -6.42 4.52
CA LEU A 196 -0.57 -5.21 4.95
C LEU A 196 -1.83 -5.54 5.77
N GLU A 197 -2.60 -6.56 5.36
CA GLU A 197 -3.77 -7.04 6.11
C GLU A 197 -3.38 -7.58 7.50
N LYS A 198 -2.32 -8.39 7.58
CA LYS A 198 -1.81 -8.93 8.84
C LYS A 198 -1.31 -7.81 9.77
N LEU A 199 -0.66 -6.78 9.23
CA LEU A 199 -0.21 -5.62 9.98
C LEU A 199 -1.39 -4.80 10.50
N ALA A 200 -2.42 -4.56 9.68
CA ALA A 200 -3.64 -3.86 10.10
C ALA A 200 -4.33 -4.55 11.29
N MET A 201 -4.38 -5.89 11.29
CA MET A 201 -4.88 -6.65 12.45
C MET A 201 -4.08 -6.44 13.74
N GLN A 202 -2.86 -5.92 13.65
CA GLN A 202 -2.02 -5.55 14.80
C GLN A 202 -2.04 -4.04 15.09
N GLY A 203 -2.87 -3.26 14.38
CA GLY A 203 -2.91 -1.80 14.50
C GLY A 203 -1.71 -1.09 13.86
N ILE A 204 -1.06 -1.74 12.90
CA ILE A 204 0.09 -1.20 12.16
C ILE A 204 -0.33 -0.95 10.71
N TYR A 205 -0.16 0.27 10.24
CA TYR A 205 -0.62 0.72 8.92
C TYR A 205 0.54 1.17 8.05
N CYS A 206 0.32 1.29 6.74
CA CYS A 206 1.37 1.53 5.77
C CYS A 206 1.23 2.87 5.06
N VAL A 207 2.29 3.67 5.11
CA VAL A 207 2.56 4.73 4.14
C VAL A 207 3.16 4.05 2.92
N LEU A 208 2.30 3.74 1.93
CA LEU A 208 2.61 2.82 0.85
C LEU A 208 3.29 3.53 -0.32
N GLY A 209 4.54 3.19 -0.57
CA GLY A 209 5.38 3.79 -1.60
C GLY A 209 5.00 3.37 -3.01
N PHE A 210 4.95 4.35 -3.90
CA PHE A 210 4.94 4.14 -5.35
C PHE A 210 6.26 4.64 -5.93
N TRP A 211 7.13 3.71 -6.28
CA TRP A 211 8.45 4.01 -6.81
C TRP A 211 8.40 4.59 -8.22
N VAL A 212 9.18 5.65 -8.45
CA VAL A 212 9.44 6.19 -9.77
C VAL A 212 10.95 6.16 -10.01
N ASP A 213 11.37 5.48 -11.08
CA ASP A 213 12.79 5.33 -11.39
C ASP A 213 13.44 6.69 -11.67
N TYR A 214 14.54 6.98 -10.96
CA TYR A 214 15.32 8.21 -11.09
C TYR A 214 15.86 8.46 -12.49
N ASN A 215 16.12 7.40 -13.25
CA ASN A 215 16.64 7.50 -14.63
C ASN A 215 15.54 7.81 -15.66
N THR A 216 14.28 7.86 -15.25
CA THR A 216 13.19 8.15 -16.19
C THR A 216 13.14 9.62 -16.53
N ASP A 217 13.23 9.94 -17.83
CA ASP A 217 13.05 11.31 -18.33
C ASP A 217 11.57 11.70 -18.28
N LEU A 218 11.21 12.47 -17.24
CA LEU A 218 9.83 12.93 -16.99
C LEU A 218 9.36 14.05 -17.93
N SER A 219 10.24 14.59 -18.79
CA SER A 219 9.86 15.52 -19.84
C SER A 219 9.14 14.83 -21.01
N LYS A 220 9.27 13.50 -21.13
CA LYS A 220 8.69 12.70 -22.21
C LYS A 220 7.25 12.30 -21.89
N PRO A 221 6.27 12.66 -22.73
CA PRO A 221 4.86 12.30 -22.51
C PRO A 221 4.62 10.80 -22.37
N ASP A 222 5.30 9.96 -23.16
CA ASP A 222 5.13 8.51 -23.13
C ASP A 222 5.59 7.90 -21.79
N ASN A 223 6.70 8.41 -21.23
CA ASN A 223 7.18 7.98 -19.93
C ASN A 223 6.18 8.35 -18.81
N ARG A 224 5.66 9.59 -18.87
CA ARG A 224 4.63 10.04 -17.92
C ARG A 224 3.37 9.20 -18.02
N GLU A 225 2.91 8.91 -19.25
CA GLU A 225 1.72 8.09 -19.47
C GLU A 225 1.92 6.67 -18.91
N LYS A 226 3.08 6.05 -19.16
CA LYS A 226 3.41 4.75 -18.56
C LYS A 226 3.35 4.78 -17.04
N ILE A 227 3.96 5.77 -16.40
CA ILE A 227 3.94 5.93 -14.93
C ILE A 227 2.50 6.09 -14.43
N LYS A 228 1.65 6.87 -15.12
CA LYS A 228 0.23 7.01 -14.76
C LYS A 228 -0.53 5.69 -14.86
N GLN A 229 -0.30 4.90 -15.90
CA GLN A 229 -0.92 3.58 -16.05
C GLN A 229 -0.47 2.60 -14.95
N ASP A 230 0.82 2.59 -14.61
CA ASP A 230 1.36 1.79 -13.53
C ASP A 230 0.77 2.24 -12.17
N PHE A 231 0.61 3.54 -11.95
CA PHE A 231 -0.01 4.07 -10.73
C PHE A 231 -1.51 3.78 -10.64
N ILE A 232 -2.26 3.87 -11.73
CA ILE A 232 -3.68 3.47 -11.78
C ILE A 232 -3.82 2.01 -11.31
N ARG A 233 -2.98 1.11 -11.83
CA ARG A 233 -2.97 -0.29 -11.41
C ARG A 233 -2.63 -0.43 -9.93
N PHE A 234 -1.63 0.32 -9.46
CA PHE A 234 -1.20 0.34 -8.08
C PHE A 234 -2.34 0.78 -7.13
N VAL A 235 -3.03 1.87 -7.45
CA VAL A 235 -4.18 2.32 -6.66
C VAL A 235 -5.27 1.25 -6.64
N TYR A 236 -5.62 0.67 -7.78
CA TYR A 236 -6.61 -0.40 -7.84
C TYR A 236 -6.21 -1.67 -7.09
N GLN A 237 -4.92 -1.95 -6.98
CA GLN A 237 -4.40 -3.09 -6.21
C GLN A 237 -4.64 -2.91 -4.70
N TYR A 238 -4.47 -1.68 -4.18
CA TYR A 238 -4.34 -1.46 -2.74
C TYR A 238 -5.43 -0.60 -2.10
N LYS A 239 -6.25 0.13 -2.88
CA LYS A 239 -7.21 1.11 -2.34
C LYS A 239 -8.21 0.57 -1.29
N ASP A 240 -8.51 -0.70 -1.33
CA ASP A 240 -9.43 -1.35 -0.38
C ASP A 240 -8.67 -2.19 0.68
N ASN A 241 -7.34 -2.10 0.74
CA ASN A 241 -6.55 -2.83 1.72
C ASN A 241 -6.64 -2.14 3.09
N PRO A 242 -7.06 -2.84 4.16
CA PRO A 242 -7.23 -2.24 5.49
C PRO A 242 -5.92 -1.72 6.10
N GLY A 243 -4.76 -2.15 5.59
CA GLY A 243 -3.46 -1.68 6.05
C GLY A 243 -2.98 -0.40 5.37
N LEU A 244 -3.69 0.13 4.38
CA LEU A 244 -3.31 1.37 3.71
C LEU A 244 -3.60 2.59 4.59
N LEU A 245 -2.56 3.36 4.92
CA LEU A 245 -2.69 4.63 5.63
C LEU A 245 -2.68 5.82 4.66
N MET A 246 -1.66 5.91 3.83
CA MET A 246 -1.47 6.99 2.86
C MET A 246 -0.73 6.48 1.62
N TRP A 247 -1.00 7.09 0.48
CA TRP A 247 -0.17 6.94 -0.72
C TRP A 247 1.10 7.76 -0.60
N ASN A 248 2.26 7.20 -0.89
CA ASN A 248 3.54 7.92 -0.89
C ASN A 248 4.15 7.91 -2.28
N LEU A 249 4.22 9.07 -2.92
CA LEU A 249 4.69 9.23 -4.30
C LEU A 249 6.19 9.48 -4.36
N GLY A 250 6.91 8.59 -5.02
CA GLY A 250 8.35 8.68 -5.26
C GLY A 250 9.18 8.64 -3.98
N ASN A 251 10.47 8.84 -4.13
CA ASN A 251 11.43 9.09 -3.05
C ASN A 251 12.48 10.06 -3.55
N GLU A 252 12.62 11.22 -2.92
CA GLU A 252 13.68 12.21 -3.21
C GLU A 252 13.85 12.63 -4.68
N GLN A 253 12.77 12.60 -5.45
CA GLN A 253 12.78 12.97 -6.88
C GLN A 253 13.20 14.42 -7.11
N ASN A 254 13.11 15.27 -6.09
CA ASN A 254 13.54 16.66 -6.14
C ASN A 254 15.07 16.85 -6.27
N TYR A 255 15.87 15.82 -6.03
CA TYR A 255 17.31 15.83 -6.28
C TYR A 255 17.68 15.54 -7.73
N GLN A 256 16.73 15.07 -8.54
CA GLN A 256 17.00 14.76 -9.94
C GLN A 256 17.12 16.02 -10.78
N ASN A 257 18.32 16.30 -11.30
CA ASN A 257 18.59 17.47 -12.14
C ASN A 257 17.73 17.46 -13.42
N GLY A 258 17.03 18.57 -13.67
CA GLY A 258 16.19 18.75 -14.87
C GLY A 258 14.78 18.14 -14.78
N ASN A 259 14.48 17.35 -13.73
CA ASN A 259 13.16 16.73 -13.59
C ASN A 259 12.26 17.40 -12.52
N ASN A 260 12.73 18.39 -11.76
CA ASN A 260 11.99 18.91 -10.60
C ASN A 260 10.57 19.38 -10.94
N GLN A 261 10.41 20.32 -11.91
CA GLN A 261 9.07 20.80 -12.29
C GLN A 261 8.22 19.70 -12.96
N TYR A 262 8.83 18.80 -13.71
CA TYR A 262 8.13 17.66 -14.33
C TYR A 262 7.69 16.67 -13.26
N TRP A 263 8.51 16.47 -12.23
CA TRP A 263 8.15 15.62 -11.11
C TRP A 263 6.92 16.16 -10.35
N TYR A 264 6.95 17.44 -9.91
CA TYR A 264 5.84 18.00 -9.14
C TYR A 264 4.53 18.03 -9.96
N SER A 265 4.61 18.36 -11.26
CA SER A 265 3.42 18.28 -12.13
C SER A 265 2.91 16.86 -12.30
N LEU A 266 3.79 15.86 -12.42
CA LEU A 266 3.38 14.44 -12.46
C LEU A 266 2.78 13.99 -11.14
N ALA A 267 3.38 14.34 -10.01
CA ALA A 267 2.86 13.98 -8.69
C ALA A 267 1.43 14.52 -8.47
N GLN A 268 1.17 15.76 -8.92
CA GLN A 268 -0.19 16.33 -8.91
C GLN A 268 -1.16 15.53 -9.78
N GLU A 269 -0.74 15.09 -10.99
CA GLU A 269 -1.56 14.24 -11.86
C GLU A 269 -1.84 12.88 -11.19
N LEU A 270 -0.83 12.26 -10.57
CA LEU A 270 -1.00 10.99 -9.86
C LEU A 270 -1.96 11.14 -8.66
N ALA A 271 -1.81 12.19 -7.86
CA ALA A 271 -2.69 12.45 -6.74
C ALA A 271 -4.16 12.69 -7.19
N LEU A 272 -4.37 13.38 -8.31
CA LEU A 272 -5.69 13.54 -8.92
C LEU A 272 -6.26 12.19 -9.40
N ILE A 273 -5.43 11.32 -9.96
CA ILE A 273 -5.84 9.96 -10.36
C ILE A 273 -6.31 9.17 -9.13
N ALA A 274 -5.56 9.17 -8.04
CA ALA A 274 -5.96 8.50 -6.80
C ALA A 274 -7.31 9.02 -6.31
N TYR A 275 -7.48 10.34 -6.22
CA TYR A 275 -8.74 10.97 -5.85
C TYR A 275 -9.91 10.56 -6.78
N ASN A 276 -9.70 10.55 -8.08
CA ASN A 276 -10.75 10.19 -9.04
C ASN A 276 -11.17 8.71 -8.94
N ILE A 277 -10.24 7.83 -8.56
CA ILE A 277 -10.50 6.40 -8.35
C ILE A 277 -11.25 6.17 -7.03
N GLU A 278 -10.81 6.79 -5.94
CA GLU A 278 -11.32 6.57 -4.60
C GLU A 278 -12.51 7.46 -4.25
N GLY A 279 -12.66 8.59 -4.96
CA GLY A 279 -13.73 9.57 -4.72
C GLY A 279 -13.60 10.27 -3.36
N GLU A 280 -14.75 10.53 -2.70
CA GLU A 280 -14.77 11.24 -1.41
C GLU A 280 -14.15 10.45 -0.24
N LYS A 281 -13.89 9.16 -0.42
CA LYS A 281 -13.25 8.30 0.59
C LYS A 281 -11.76 8.07 0.36
N TYR A 282 -11.12 8.97 -0.37
CA TYR A 282 -9.72 8.86 -0.75
C TYR A 282 -8.77 8.78 0.45
N HIS A 283 -7.66 8.05 0.29
CA HIS A 283 -6.53 8.10 1.21
C HIS A 283 -5.65 9.32 0.91
N PRO A 284 -5.11 10.00 1.94
CA PRO A 284 -4.22 11.14 1.73
C PRO A 284 -2.98 10.75 0.92
N VAL A 285 -2.50 11.72 0.14
CA VAL A 285 -1.32 11.55 -0.72
C VAL A 285 -0.14 12.34 -0.17
N VAL A 286 0.96 11.64 0.06
CA VAL A 286 2.26 12.18 0.44
C VAL A 286 3.13 12.33 -0.79
N ILE A 287 3.78 13.47 -1.01
CA ILE A 287 4.88 13.62 -1.95
C ILE A 287 6.20 13.63 -1.16
N ASN A 288 7.14 12.76 -1.54
CA ASN A 288 8.37 12.59 -0.78
C ASN A 288 9.54 13.37 -1.36
N ASN A 289 10.04 14.33 -0.58
CA ASN A 289 11.23 15.13 -0.88
C ASN A 289 12.45 14.68 -0.06
N GLY A 290 13.62 14.74 -0.67
CA GLY A 290 14.87 14.88 0.06
C GLY A 290 15.02 16.32 0.54
N GLU A 291 15.15 16.52 1.85
CA GLU A 291 15.20 17.84 2.49
C GLU A 291 13.98 18.74 2.19
N ILE A 292 14.01 19.96 2.65
CA ILE A 292 12.92 20.95 2.48
C ILE A 292 12.99 21.75 1.17
N PHE A 293 13.91 21.36 0.29
CA PHE A 293 14.12 22.09 -0.97
C PHE A 293 12.88 22.09 -1.85
N ASN A 294 12.68 23.21 -2.53
CA ASN A 294 11.56 23.50 -3.42
C ASN A 294 10.18 23.66 -2.74
N ILE A 295 9.97 23.25 -1.49
CA ILE A 295 8.68 23.41 -0.82
C ILE A 295 8.25 24.89 -0.82
N GLY A 296 7.06 25.14 -1.37
CA GLY A 296 6.50 26.48 -1.53
C GLY A 296 7.07 27.28 -2.72
N ASN A 297 7.77 26.63 -3.66
CA ASN A 297 8.34 27.30 -4.84
C ASN A 297 7.42 27.15 -6.08
N PRO A 298 6.70 28.21 -6.49
CA PRO A 298 5.79 28.14 -7.63
C PRO A 298 6.53 27.96 -8.98
N ALA A 299 7.79 28.41 -9.09
CA ALA A 299 8.56 28.21 -10.32
C ALA A 299 8.88 26.73 -10.58
N MET A 300 8.85 25.89 -9.53
CA MET A 300 9.01 24.45 -9.63
C MET A 300 7.69 23.69 -9.60
N LEU A 301 6.54 24.38 -9.56
CA LEU A 301 5.21 23.80 -9.33
C LEU A 301 5.11 23.05 -8.00
N ALA A 302 5.89 23.47 -7.00
CA ALA A 302 6.01 22.86 -5.68
C ALA A 302 5.35 23.72 -4.58
N ASP A 303 4.33 24.47 -4.93
CA ASP A 303 3.53 25.31 -4.04
C ASP A 303 2.11 24.74 -3.88
N ASP A 304 1.37 25.24 -2.90
CA ASP A 304 0.04 24.76 -2.55
C ASP A 304 -1.00 24.95 -3.68
N ASN A 305 -0.84 25.99 -4.52
CA ASN A 305 -1.73 26.20 -5.66
C ASN A 305 -1.49 25.21 -6.81
N SER A 306 -0.24 24.79 -6.99
CA SER A 306 0.15 23.79 -8.00
C SER A 306 -0.16 22.37 -7.54
N LEU A 307 -0.09 22.10 -6.23
CA LEU A 307 -0.21 20.75 -5.64
C LEU A 307 -1.52 20.56 -4.86
N THR A 308 -2.65 20.88 -5.49
CA THR A 308 -3.97 20.91 -4.83
C THR A 308 -4.49 19.53 -4.41
N TYR A 309 -3.99 18.44 -5.02
CA TYR A 309 -4.37 17.06 -4.67
C TYR A 309 -3.35 16.33 -3.80
N ILE A 310 -2.18 16.92 -3.56
CA ILE A 310 -1.23 16.46 -2.55
C ILE A 310 -1.70 16.95 -1.18
N ASP A 311 -1.69 16.07 -0.17
CA ASP A 311 -2.16 16.37 1.18
C ASP A 311 -1.03 16.64 2.17
N VAL A 312 0.13 15.99 1.99
CA VAL A 312 1.22 15.96 2.97
C VAL A 312 2.56 16.10 2.26
N TRP A 313 3.45 16.89 2.84
CA TRP A 313 4.87 16.89 2.48
C TRP A 313 5.59 15.78 3.26
N GLY A 314 6.03 14.73 2.58
CA GLY A 314 7.00 13.78 3.10
C GLY A 314 8.40 14.36 2.97
N ILE A 315 9.22 14.27 4.00
CA ILE A 315 10.58 14.82 3.99
C ILE A 315 11.55 13.78 4.58
N ASN A 316 12.55 13.39 3.80
CA ASN A 316 13.72 12.70 4.31
C ASN A 316 14.66 13.75 4.88
N LEU A 317 14.89 13.72 6.18
CA LEU A 317 15.58 14.79 6.88
C LEU A 317 16.63 14.25 7.85
N TYR A 318 17.87 14.21 7.39
CA TYR A 318 19.03 13.79 8.14
C TYR A 318 19.80 15.01 8.66
N ASN A 319 19.45 15.48 9.87
CA ASN A 319 19.98 16.74 10.34
C ASN A 319 19.95 16.83 11.87
N TYR A 320 20.96 17.49 12.48
CA TYR A 320 20.98 17.79 13.91
C TYR A 320 19.88 18.75 14.36
N ASN A 321 19.33 19.56 13.43
CA ASN A 321 18.39 20.65 13.72
C ASN A 321 17.05 20.45 13.00
N LEU A 322 16.50 19.25 13.06
CA LEU A 322 15.29 18.81 12.36
C LEU A 322 14.11 19.77 12.60
N ALA A 323 13.81 20.12 13.85
CA ALA A 323 12.74 21.05 14.16
C ALA A 323 12.95 22.44 13.55
N SER A 324 14.21 22.93 13.51
CA SER A 324 14.54 24.21 12.87
C SER A 324 14.30 24.15 11.36
N ARG A 325 14.63 23.04 10.71
CA ARG A 325 14.37 22.84 9.27
C ARG A 325 12.87 22.84 8.98
N ILE A 326 12.07 22.12 9.77
CA ILE A 326 10.60 22.10 9.62
C ILE A 326 10.03 23.51 9.84
N ASN A 327 10.51 24.27 10.83
CA ASN A 327 10.06 25.63 11.07
C ASN A 327 10.31 26.59 9.90
N GLN A 328 11.33 26.34 9.06
CA GLN A 328 11.61 27.17 7.87
C GLN A 328 10.53 27.08 6.78
N ILE A 329 9.71 26.05 6.78
CA ILE A 329 8.65 25.88 5.78
C ILE A 329 7.25 26.27 6.28
N ARG A 330 7.08 26.63 7.57
CA ARG A 330 5.76 26.98 8.15
C ARG A 330 5.00 28.05 7.35
N ASN A 331 5.71 29.01 6.79
CA ASN A 331 5.13 30.11 6.01
C ASN A 331 5.17 29.84 4.49
N LYS A 332 5.59 28.65 4.06
CA LYS A 332 5.74 28.30 2.65
C LYS A 332 4.65 27.36 2.16
N THR A 333 3.99 26.66 3.07
CA THR A 333 2.91 25.72 2.77
C THR A 333 1.91 25.67 3.93
N ILE A 334 0.65 25.39 3.59
CA ILE A 334 -0.42 25.11 4.56
C ILE A 334 -0.56 23.61 4.85
N LYS A 335 0.19 22.76 4.13
CA LYS A 335 0.12 21.31 4.29
C LYS A 335 0.97 20.87 5.47
N PRO A 336 0.53 19.85 6.23
CA PRO A 336 1.35 19.23 7.26
C PRO A 336 2.53 18.47 6.65
N VAL A 337 3.48 18.13 7.51
CA VAL A 337 4.72 17.42 7.18
C VAL A 337 4.70 16.04 7.82
N LEU A 338 5.18 15.03 7.11
CA LEU A 338 5.58 13.74 7.66
C LEU A 338 7.09 13.60 7.48
N ILE A 339 7.83 13.30 8.54
CA ILE A 339 9.25 12.94 8.39
C ILE A 339 9.33 11.51 7.91
N THR A 340 9.59 11.33 6.62
CA THR A 340 9.58 10.03 5.97
C THR A 340 10.87 9.24 6.15
N GLU A 341 11.96 9.93 6.51
CA GLU A 341 13.21 9.33 6.96
C GLU A 341 13.94 10.28 7.91
N PHE A 342 14.50 9.72 8.98
CA PHE A 342 15.44 10.37 9.89
C PHE A 342 16.28 9.31 10.61
N GLY A 343 17.40 9.69 11.15
CA GLY A 343 18.29 8.82 11.92
C GLY A 343 19.75 8.95 11.50
N ILE A 344 20.59 8.05 12.00
CA ILE A 344 21.97 7.81 11.57
C ILE A 344 22.28 6.32 11.57
N ASP A 345 23.34 5.92 10.84
CA ASP A 345 23.84 4.55 10.91
C ASP A 345 24.54 4.25 12.26
N ALA A 346 24.72 2.97 12.56
CA ALA A 346 25.33 2.51 13.80
C ALA A 346 26.86 2.43 13.74
N LEU A 347 27.47 2.55 12.56
CA LEU A 347 28.89 2.34 12.36
C LEU A 347 29.68 3.65 12.53
N ASP A 348 30.74 3.65 13.31
CA ASP A 348 31.74 4.72 13.22
C ASP A 348 32.76 4.36 12.12
N ASN A 349 32.68 5.08 11.01
CA ASN A 349 33.55 4.82 9.84
C ASN A 349 35.03 4.98 10.11
N ARG A 350 35.46 5.72 11.14
CA ARG A 350 36.82 5.95 11.52
C ARG A 350 37.45 4.73 12.19
N THR A 351 36.68 4.03 13.02
CA THR A 351 37.08 2.88 13.81
C THR A 351 36.65 1.55 13.22
N LYS A 352 35.65 1.58 12.31
CA LYS A 352 34.95 0.39 11.78
C LYS A 352 34.31 -0.45 12.89
N GLN A 353 33.86 0.20 13.95
CA GLN A 353 33.15 -0.43 15.06
C GLN A 353 31.73 0.15 15.17
N GLU A 354 30.78 -0.66 15.60
CA GLU A 354 29.44 -0.18 15.92
C GLU A 354 29.43 0.62 17.24
N TYR A 355 28.75 1.78 17.19
CA TYR A 355 28.51 2.64 18.34
C TYR A 355 27.01 2.82 18.54
N GLU A 356 26.32 1.74 18.95
CA GLU A 356 24.87 1.67 19.13
C GLU A 356 24.32 2.80 20.03
N THR A 357 25.08 3.17 21.06
CA THR A 357 24.70 4.27 21.96
C THR A 357 24.66 5.62 21.21
N THR A 358 25.57 5.85 20.28
CA THR A 358 25.57 7.09 19.47
C THR A 358 24.34 7.15 18.57
N GLN A 359 24.02 6.05 17.89
CA GLN A 359 22.80 5.93 17.09
C GLN A 359 21.55 6.18 17.96
N ALA A 360 21.43 5.49 19.10
CA ALA A 360 20.28 5.61 20.00
C ALA A 360 20.09 7.05 20.54
N VAL A 361 21.20 7.73 20.92
CA VAL A 361 21.15 9.12 21.42
C VAL A 361 20.73 10.08 20.32
N PHE A 362 21.34 9.98 19.13
CA PHE A 362 21.04 10.86 18.01
C PHE A 362 19.58 10.72 17.56
N ASP A 363 19.11 9.49 17.37
CA ASP A 363 17.74 9.21 16.95
C ASP A 363 16.71 9.61 18.01
N SER A 364 17.05 9.47 19.29
CA SER A 364 16.23 9.98 20.39
C SER A 364 16.09 11.50 20.34
N LEU A 365 17.17 12.24 20.07
CA LEU A 365 17.15 13.69 19.92
C LEU A 365 16.31 14.12 18.72
N ASN A 366 16.44 13.42 17.59
CA ASN A 366 15.60 13.69 16.41
C ASN A 366 14.13 13.43 16.71
N TRP A 367 13.80 12.35 17.39
CA TRP A 367 12.43 12.06 17.80
C TRP A 367 11.84 13.13 18.70
N GLN A 368 12.62 13.64 19.69
CA GLN A 368 12.20 14.76 20.53
C GLN A 368 11.95 16.05 19.72
N GLN A 369 12.76 16.30 18.71
CA GLN A 369 12.52 17.42 17.80
C GLN A 369 11.25 17.24 16.96
N ILE A 370 10.94 16.04 16.45
CA ILE A 370 9.68 15.73 15.78
C ILE A 370 8.49 16.03 16.70
N LEU A 371 8.54 15.57 17.94
CA LEU A 371 7.51 15.85 18.94
C LEU A 371 7.34 17.34 19.22
N SER A 372 8.43 18.13 19.20
CA SER A 372 8.39 19.56 19.49
C SER A 372 7.69 20.40 18.41
N VAL A 373 7.45 19.83 17.21
CA VAL A 373 6.77 20.46 16.07
C VAL A 373 5.51 19.70 15.65
N ALA A 374 4.91 18.93 16.58
CA ALA A 374 3.73 18.09 16.33
C ALA A 374 2.46 18.90 15.94
N ASP A 375 2.49 20.22 16.03
CA ASP A 375 1.43 21.10 15.55
C ASP A 375 1.33 21.15 14.01
N ILE A 376 2.42 20.85 13.29
CA ILE A 376 2.48 20.75 11.83
C ILE A 376 3.10 19.44 11.33
N CYS A 377 3.73 18.67 12.22
CA CYS A 377 4.37 17.40 11.89
C CYS A 377 3.48 16.23 12.33
N LEU A 378 3.20 15.33 11.42
CA LEU A 378 2.35 14.15 11.63
C LEU A 378 3.08 13.00 12.33
N GLY A 379 4.36 13.16 12.66
CA GLY A 379 5.25 12.13 13.17
C GLY A 379 6.35 11.77 12.20
N GLY A 380 6.91 10.56 12.32
CA GLY A 380 8.01 10.16 11.46
C GLY A 380 8.24 8.66 11.39
N THR A 381 9.00 8.26 10.36
CA THR A 381 9.52 6.91 10.17
C THR A 381 11.04 6.94 10.26
N VAL A 382 11.59 6.26 11.29
CA VAL A 382 13.04 6.17 11.45
C VAL A 382 13.63 5.29 10.34
N PHE A 383 14.76 5.66 9.83
CA PHE A 383 15.50 4.93 8.83
C PHE A 383 16.64 4.19 9.53
N GLU A 384 16.60 2.83 9.58
CA GLU A 384 15.62 1.94 9.01
C GLU A 384 15.38 0.69 9.87
N PHE A 385 14.44 -0.19 9.49
CA PHE A 385 14.03 -1.34 10.30
C PHE A 385 15.16 -2.36 10.53
N THR A 386 15.82 -2.82 9.45
CA THR A 386 16.92 -3.79 9.50
C THR A 386 18.10 -3.30 8.67
N ASP A 387 19.30 -3.76 8.98
CA ASP A 387 20.44 -3.57 8.07
C ASP A 387 20.14 -4.13 6.68
N GLU A 388 20.64 -3.43 5.65
CA GLU A 388 20.40 -3.76 4.25
C GLU A 388 21.73 -4.00 3.51
N TRP A 389 22.28 -5.19 3.58
CA TRP A 389 23.58 -5.59 2.99
C TRP A 389 23.68 -5.44 1.46
N TRP A 390 22.58 -5.12 0.80
CA TRP A 390 22.53 -4.93 -0.65
C TRP A 390 22.85 -3.51 -1.11
N LYS A 391 22.91 -2.53 -0.22
CA LYS A 391 23.03 -1.11 -0.57
C LYS A 391 24.41 -0.72 -1.09
N ASP A 392 25.45 -1.43 -0.71
CA ASP A 392 26.76 -1.33 -1.35
C ASP A 392 26.99 -2.58 -2.24
N LYS A 393 28.08 -2.81 -2.78
CA LYS A 393 28.38 -3.65 -3.95
C LYS A 393 27.94 -5.12 -3.93
N ASP A 394 28.09 -5.79 -2.80
CA ASP A 394 27.92 -7.25 -2.68
C ASP A 394 26.90 -7.60 -1.58
N PRO A 395 25.69 -8.07 -1.91
CA PRO A 395 24.67 -8.37 -0.90
C PRO A 395 25.03 -9.54 0.03
N TRP A 396 26.16 -10.20 -0.17
CA TRP A 396 26.70 -11.25 0.71
C TRP A 396 27.75 -10.76 1.70
N ASN A 397 28.23 -9.52 1.55
CA ASN A 397 29.17 -8.87 2.45
C ASN A 397 28.50 -7.68 3.14
N HIS A 398 28.75 -7.51 4.43
CA HIS A 398 28.39 -6.31 5.17
C HIS A 398 29.50 -5.28 4.99
N ASP A 399 29.37 -4.46 3.95
CA ASP A 399 30.41 -3.53 3.52
C ASP A 399 30.45 -2.24 4.37
N TYR A 400 31.58 -1.52 4.28
CA TYR A 400 31.74 -0.22 4.92
C TYR A 400 31.55 0.93 3.91
N GLY A 401 30.80 0.67 2.84
CA GLY A 401 30.51 1.63 1.79
C GLY A 401 29.55 2.72 2.21
N GLY A 402 29.46 3.75 1.36
CA GLY A 402 28.63 4.92 1.60
C GLY A 402 29.30 6.21 1.14
N TYR A 403 29.04 7.33 1.81
CA TYR A 403 29.55 8.63 1.39
C TYR A 403 29.85 9.58 2.56
N PRO A 404 30.80 10.56 2.37
CA PRO A 404 31.04 11.61 3.35
C PRO A 404 29.84 12.50 3.54
N THR A 405 29.50 12.81 4.80
CA THR A 405 28.42 13.75 5.15
C THR A 405 28.76 14.49 6.44
N ASN A 406 28.31 15.74 6.55
CA ASN A 406 28.40 16.50 7.80
C ASN A 406 27.18 16.31 8.72
N GLN A 407 26.28 15.45 8.34
CA GLN A 407 25.04 15.15 9.07
C GLN A 407 25.24 14.06 10.13
N HIS A 408 26.35 13.32 10.08
CA HIS A 408 26.72 12.26 11.02
C HIS A 408 27.88 12.67 11.92
N PRO A 409 27.92 12.15 13.16
CA PRO A 409 28.96 12.52 14.13
C PRO A 409 30.40 12.17 13.74
N ASP A 410 30.53 11.15 12.91
CA ASP A 410 31.82 10.68 12.41
C ASP A 410 32.21 11.24 11.03
N GLY A 411 31.27 11.97 10.39
CA GLY A 411 31.47 12.60 9.09
C GLY A 411 31.20 11.70 7.89
N TYR A 412 30.51 10.55 8.09
CA TYR A 412 30.27 9.56 7.04
C TYR A 412 28.91 8.87 7.23
N SER A 413 28.24 8.49 6.13
CA SER A 413 27.06 7.64 6.11
C SER A 413 27.45 6.28 5.59
N ASN A 414 27.31 5.24 6.42
CA ASN A 414 27.59 3.86 6.03
C ASN A 414 26.26 3.17 5.70
N GLU A 415 25.97 3.03 4.41
CA GLU A 415 24.64 2.72 3.88
C GLU A 415 24.03 1.40 4.35
N GLU A 416 24.82 0.42 4.72
CA GLU A 416 24.33 -0.90 5.15
C GLU A 416 24.10 -1.04 6.65
N TRP A 417 24.40 0.01 7.47
CA TRP A 417 24.47 -0.07 8.92
C TRP A 417 23.37 0.75 9.64
N TRP A 418 22.29 1.08 8.95
CA TRP A 418 21.25 1.95 9.47
C TRP A 418 20.17 1.23 10.31
N GLY A 419 20.11 -0.09 10.26
CA GLY A 419 19.05 -0.87 10.89
C GLY A 419 18.91 -0.61 12.39
N LEU A 420 17.69 -0.51 12.87
CA LEU A 420 17.38 -0.68 14.30
C LEU A 420 17.72 -2.11 14.75
N ILE A 421 17.76 -3.02 13.80
CA ILE A 421 18.05 -4.44 13.97
C ILE A 421 19.27 -4.79 13.11
N ARG A 422 20.32 -5.25 13.74
CA ARG A 422 21.47 -5.85 13.07
C ARG A 422 21.05 -7.16 12.42
N VAL A 423 21.48 -7.40 11.19
CA VAL A 423 21.28 -8.65 10.46
C VAL A 423 22.61 -9.41 10.38
N LEU A 424 22.62 -10.69 10.74
CA LEU A 424 23.76 -11.58 10.64
C LEU A 424 23.37 -12.85 9.88
N PRO A 425 24.35 -13.57 9.29
CA PRO A 425 24.08 -14.83 8.61
C PRO A 425 23.35 -15.85 9.48
N ASP A 426 22.47 -16.64 8.87
CA ASP A 426 21.75 -17.76 9.47
C ASP A 426 22.74 -18.77 10.09
N SER A 427 22.89 -18.75 11.42
CA SER A 427 23.84 -19.56 12.15
C SER A 427 23.28 -20.90 12.62
N ASP A 428 21.96 -21.00 12.75
CA ASP A 428 21.27 -22.20 13.24
C ASP A 428 20.60 -23.01 12.11
N ASN A 429 20.70 -22.54 10.87
CA ASN A 429 20.17 -23.14 9.65
C ASN A 429 18.62 -23.29 9.67
N ASP A 430 17.93 -22.33 10.28
CA ASP A 430 16.47 -22.30 10.33
C ASP A 430 15.84 -21.63 9.09
N GLY A 431 16.66 -21.11 8.19
CA GLY A 431 16.30 -20.43 6.94
C GLY A 431 16.06 -18.93 7.09
N LEU A 432 16.34 -18.36 8.28
CA LEU A 432 16.25 -16.92 8.56
C LEU A 432 17.62 -16.40 8.99
N ASP A 433 17.99 -15.22 8.48
CA ASP A 433 19.14 -14.47 9.01
C ASP A 433 18.91 -14.10 10.48
N GLU A 434 19.96 -14.06 11.29
CA GLU A 434 19.83 -13.67 12.69
C GLU A 434 19.49 -12.18 12.80
N TRP A 435 18.53 -11.84 13.64
CA TRP A 435 18.11 -10.47 13.91
C TRP A 435 18.41 -10.09 15.36
N ILE A 436 19.32 -9.14 15.54
CA ILE A 436 19.75 -8.67 16.85
C ILE A 436 19.38 -7.19 17.02
N PRO A 437 18.38 -6.85 17.86
CA PRO A 437 18.02 -5.46 18.12
C PRO A 437 19.20 -4.69 18.74
N ARG A 438 19.46 -3.48 18.20
CA ARG A 438 20.42 -2.52 18.74
C ARG A 438 19.82 -1.69 19.89
N GLU A 439 20.63 -0.91 20.60
CA GLU A 439 20.18 0.00 21.67
C GLU A 439 19.07 0.95 21.19
N VAL A 440 19.14 1.43 19.96
CA VAL A 440 18.16 2.32 19.33
C VAL A 440 16.77 1.66 19.23
N TYR A 441 16.69 0.35 18.97
CA TYR A 441 15.43 -0.40 18.98
C TYR A 441 14.77 -0.32 20.35
N TYR A 442 15.49 -0.59 21.40
CA TYR A 442 14.97 -0.54 22.77
C TYR A 442 14.64 0.88 23.22
N MET A 443 15.38 1.89 22.71
CA MET A 443 15.08 3.29 22.96
C MET A 443 13.71 3.65 22.37
N PHE A 444 13.44 3.34 21.08
CA PHE A 444 12.15 3.59 20.47
C PHE A 444 11.02 2.76 21.10
N LYS A 445 11.26 1.48 21.42
CA LYS A 445 10.30 0.64 22.13
C LYS A 445 9.81 1.29 23.43
N ARG A 446 10.69 1.94 24.19
CA ARG A 446 10.32 2.68 25.41
C ARG A 446 9.56 3.97 25.10
N ASN A 447 10.02 4.74 24.12
CA ASN A 447 9.45 6.04 23.76
C ASN A 447 8.08 5.94 23.06
N TRP A 448 7.81 4.83 22.37
CA TRP A 448 6.57 4.60 21.64
C TRP A 448 5.54 3.78 22.41
N LYS A 449 5.90 3.30 23.59
CA LYS A 449 4.95 2.63 24.48
C LYS A 449 3.80 3.57 24.80
N GLN A 450 2.58 3.09 24.66
CA GLN A 450 1.35 3.82 24.96
C GLN A 450 1.14 3.93 26.47
#